data_b4d0811ff42689d738f7b9bd923beef0
#
_entry.id   b4d0811ff42689d738f7b9bd923beef0
#
_cell.length_a   1.000
_cell.length_b   1.000
_cell.length_c   1.000
_cell.angle_alpha   90.00
_cell.angle_beta   90.00
_cell.angle_gamma   90.00
#
_symmetry.space_group_name_H-M   'P 1'
#
loop_
_entity.id
_entity.type
_entity.pdbx_description
1 polymer ?
#
loop_
_entity_poly.entity_id
_entity_poly.type
_entity_poly.pdbx_seq_one_letter_code
_entity_poly.pdbx_strand_id
1 'polypeptide(L)'
;MRGPIVEFTPVDFPSGVNQNGAIAFLDRDGVLNLGKSTYVNSPDELEILSGAPQAVGDLRRLGYRTCIVTNQSPIMRGLWDENQLFLIHQKLRQLFLESDSDAHFDMIITCPHRNRDNCSCRKPNPGMLQLGSKLLRSKPIQEFDTKQKIINLDSTFQAVNWWKQKVSPENELINQRIGKDPLVTTTFGC
;
A
#
# COMPACT_ATOMS: atom_id res chain seq x y z
N MET A 1 -24.28 2.40 -0.29
CA MET A 1 -22.99 3.04 0.07
C MET A 1 -22.01 2.74 -1.05
N ARG A 2 -21.27 3.73 -1.54
CA ARG A 2 -20.25 3.55 -2.58
C ARG A 2 -19.13 2.62 -2.07
N GLY A 3 -18.55 1.78 -2.95
CA GLY A 3 -17.40 0.94 -2.60
C GLY A 3 -16.09 1.72 -2.48
N PRO A 4 -14.98 1.06 -2.19
CA PRO A 4 -13.66 1.68 -2.27
C PRO A 4 -13.30 2.05 -3.70
N ILE A 5 -12.44 3.05 -3.86
CA ILE A 5 -11.88 3.46 -5.16
C ILE A 5 -10.69 2.56 -5.44
N VAL A 6 -10.61 2.01 -6.66
CA VAL A 6 -9.54 1.09 -7.06
C VAL A 6 -8.84 1.62 -8.30
N GLU A 7 -7.53 1.81 -8.17
CA GLU A 7 -6.63 2.05 -9.30
C GLU A 7 -5.83 0.78 -9.54
N PHE A 8 -6.00 0.18 -10.72
CA PHE A 8 -5.38 -1.10 -11.07
C PHE A 8 -4.40 -0.89 -12.23
N THR A 9 -3.11 -0.96 -11.94
CA THR A 9 -2.01 -0.67 -12.86
C THR A 9 -0.89 -1.70 -12.75
N PRO A 10 -1.18 -3.01 -12.94
CA PRO A 10 -0.15 -4.03 -12.83
C PRO A 10 0.86 -3.87 -13.98
N VAL A 11 2.12 -4.08 -13.65
CA VAL A 11 3.22 -4.12 -14.60
C VAL A 11 3.99 -5.43 -14.42
N ASP A 12 4.77 -5.81 -15.43
CA ASP A 12 5.65 -6.96 -15.33
C ASP A 12 6.69 -6.78 -14.23
N PHE A 13 7.19 -7.89 -13.72
CA PHE A 13 8.30 -7.87 -12.77
C PHE A 13 9.61 -7.49 -13.46
N PRO A 14 10.60 -7.03 -12.69
CA PRO A 14 11.96 -6.84 -13.22
C PRO A 14 12.47 -8.10 -13.94
N SER A 15 13.33 -7.91 -14.94
CA SER A 15 13.84 -9.02 -15.76
C SER A 15 14.43 -10.13 -14.89
N GLY A 16 14.02 -11.38 -15.17
CA GLY A 16 14.46 -12.57 -14.43
C GLY A 16 13.78 -12.79 -13.09
N VAL A 17 12.83 -11.93 -12.68
CA VAL A 17 12.06 -12.08 -11.44
C VAL A 17 10.74 -12.79 -11.71
N ASN A 18 10.53 -13.91 -11.02
CA ASN A 18 9.24 -14.60 -11.03
C ASN A 18 8.37 -14.13 -9.86
N GLN A 19 7.07 -14.03 -10.08
CA GLN A 19 6.12 -13.75 -9.01
C GLN A 19 6.18 -14.86 -7.96
N ASN A 20 6.31 -14.48 -6.68
CA ASN A 20 6.33 -15.42 -5.55
C ASN A 20 4.92 -15.77 -5.01
N GLY A 21 3.86 -15.20 -5.61
CA GLY A 21 2.46 -15.40 -5.21
C GLY A 21 2.01 -14.57 -4.02
N ALA A 22 2.88 -13.78 -3.42
CA ALA A 22 2.55 -12.92 -2.30
C ALA A 22 2.25 -11.48 -2.73
N ILE A 23 1.50 -10.77 -1.89
CA ILE A 23 1.14 -9.37 -2.08
C ILE A 23 1.62 -8.59 -0.85
N ALA A 24 2.38 -7.53 -1.09
CA ALA A 24 2.72 -6.56 -0.07
C ALA A 24 1.65 -5.47 -0.03
N PHE A 25 0.87 -5.43 1.05
CA PHE A 25 -0.08 -4.37 1.31
C PHE A 25 0.59 -3.26 2.11
N LEU A 26 0.55 -2.04 1.60
CA LEU A 26 1.27 -0.90 2.13
C LEU A 26 0.27 0.22 2.45
N ASP A 27 0.38 0.85 3.62
CA ASP A 27 -0.31 2.11 3.85
C ASP A 27 0.41 3.23 3.09
N ARG A 28 -0.30 4.31 2.81
CA ARG A 28 0.25 5.49 2.15
C ARG A 28 0.87 6.45 3.17
N ASP A 29 0.02 7.05 4.00
CA ASP A 29 0.43 8.14 4.89
C ASP A 29 1.15 7.62 6.13
N GLY A 30 2.39 8.06 6.33
CA GLY A 30 3.26 7.62 7.42
C GLY A 30 4.02 6.32 7.13
N VAL A 31 3.90 5.75 5.90
CA VAL A 31 4.64 4.56 5.45
C VAL A 31 5.37 4.82 4.14
N LEU A 32 4.69 5.35 3.13
CA LEU A 32 5.27 5.70 1.84
C LEU A 32 5.61 7.18 1.75
N ASN A 33 4.77 8.01 2.31
CA ASN A 33 4.99 9.44 2.45
C ASN A 33 4.84 9.91 3.90
N LEU A 34 5.39 11.08 4.19
CA LEU A 34 5.27 11.70 5.51
C LEU A 34 3.79 11.89 5.86
N GLY A 35 3.40 11.39 7.03
CA GLY A 35 2.04 11.58 7.56
C GLY A 35 1.86 13.01 8.06
N LYS A 36 0.78 13.67 7.63
CA LYS A 36 0.41 15.01 8.11
C LYS A 36 -0.64 14.92 9.22
N SER A 37 -0.67 15.90 10.09
CA SER A 37 -1.71 16.04 11.13
C SER A 37 -3.10 16.28 10.51
N THR A 38 -3.13 16.84 9.31
CA THR A 38 -4.31 17.02 8.48
C THR A 38 -4.36 15.93 7.40
N TYR A 39 -4.20 16.31 6.14
CA TYR A 39 -4.17 15.41 4.98
C TYR A 39 -3.12 15.90 3.99
N VAL A 40 -2.69 15.04 3.09
CA VAL A 40 -2.04 15.46 1.85
C VAL A 40 -3.15 15.90 0.90
N ASN A 41 -3.27 17.22 0.68
CA ASN A 41 -4.38 17.81 -0.07
C ASN A 41 -4.04 18.10 -1.54
N SER A 42 -2.74 18.11 -1.88
CA SER A 42 -2.28 18.33 -3.25
C SER A 42 -1.01 17.52 -3.54
N PRO A 43 -0.66 17.32 -4.82
CA PRO A 43 0.59 16.70 -5.21
C PRO A 43 1.85 17.39 -4.64
N ASP A 44 1.79 18.71 -4.48
CA ASP A 44 2.92 19.50 -3.97
C ASP A 44 3.15 19.34 -2.47
N GLU A 45 2.14 18.85 -1.77
CA GLU A 45 2.23 18.55 -0.34
C GLU A 45 2.79 17.15 -0.04
N LEU A 46 3.08 16.37 -1.08
CA LEU A 46 3.52 14.99 -0.94
C LEU A 46 5.03 14.93 -0.69
N GLU A 47 5.41 14.45 0.46
CA GLU A 47 6.81 14.25 0.86
C GLU A 47 7.07 12.75 1.05
N ILE A 48 7.92 12.17 0.20
CA ILE A 48 8.24 10.74 0.23
C ILE A 48 9.18 10.43 1.39
N LEU A 49 8.90 9.36 2.11
CA LEU A 49 9.80 8.88 3.16
C LEU A 49 11.09 8.31 2.55
N SER A 50 12.21 8.71 3.13
CA SER A 50 13.53 8.23 2.72
C SER A 50 13.59 6.71 2.79
N GLY A 51 14.10 6.07 1.73
CA GLY A 51 14.21 4.63 1.59
C GLY A 51 12.92 3.89 1.21
N ALA A 52 11.75 4.55 1.23
CA ALA A 52 10.49 3.89 0.86
C ALA A 52 10.46 3.45 -0.61
N PRO A 53 10.93 4.23 -1.59
CA PRO A 53 11.01 3.76 -2.98
C PRO A 53 11.90 2.52 -3.14
N GLN A 54 13.10 2.54 -2.54
CA GLN A 54 14.02 1.41 -2.58
C GLN A 54 13.41 0.16 -1.95
N ALA A 55 12.69 0.32 -0.84
CA ALA A 55 12.01 -0.78 -0.18
C ALA A 55 10.89 -1.39 -1.06
N VAL A 56 10.14 -0.56 -1.80
CA VAL A 56 9.13 -1.03 -2.75
C VAL A 56 9.79 -1.72 -3.96
N GLY A 57 10.87 -1.17 -4.50
CA GLY A 57 11.65 -1.81 -5.56
C GLY A 57 12.21 -3.17 -5.13
N ASP A 58 12.76 -3.26 -3.92
CA ASP A 58 13.24 -4.54 -3.36
C ASP A 58 12.12 -5.58 -3.21
N LEU A 59 10.92 -5.18 -2.76
CA LEU A 59 9.76 -6.08 -2.73
C LEU A 59 9.44 -6.63 -4.13
N ARG A 60 9.45 -5.77 -5.14
CA ARG A 60 9.21 -6.19 -6.51
C ARG A 60 10.31 -7.13 -7.05
N ARG A 61 11.57 -6.84 -6.75
CA ARG A 61 12.71 -7.71 -7.07
C ARG A 61 12.66 -9.07 -6.35
N LEU A 62 11.95 -9.13 -5.21
CA LEU A 62 11.65 -10.38 -4.50
C LEU A 62 10.39 -11.10 -5.01
N GLY A 63 9.73 -10.58 -6.05
CA GLY A 63 8.56 -11.17 -6.68
C GLY A 63 7.22 -10.87 -6.00
N TYR A 64 7.16 -9.87 -5.12
CA TYR A 64 5.90 -9.44 -4.50
C TYR A 64 5.10 -8.51 -5.42
N ARG A 65 3.80 -8.74 -5.54
CA ARG A 65 2.88 -7.70 -6.00
C ARG A 65 2.73 -6.64 -4.91
N THR A 66 2.62 -5.38 -5.30
CA THR A 66 2.54 -4.25 -4.38
C THR A 66 1.17 -3.57 -4.47
N CYS A 67 0.52 -3.41 -3.33
CA CYS A 67 -0.82 -2.83 -3.24
C CYS A 67 -0.87 -1.79 -2.13
N ILE A 68 -1.18 -0.55 -2.46
CA ILE A 68 -1.46 0.48 -1.46
C ILE A 68 -2.89 0.31 -0.96
N VAL A 69 -3.08 0.37 0.37
CA VAL A 69 -4.40 0.37 1.03
C VAL A 69 -4.48 1.57 1.98
N THR A 70 -5.26 2.58 1.63
CA THR A 70 -5.27 3.86 2.36
C THR A 70 -6.68 4.35 2.70
N ASN A 71 -6.82 5.00 3.87
CA ASN A 71 -8.06 5.64 4.30
C ASN A 71 -8.02 7.13 3.95
N GLN A 72 -8.84 7.56 2.99
CA GLN A 72 -8.87 8.94 2.50
C GLN A 72 -10.26 9.57 2.68
N SER A 73 -10.62 9.86 3.92
CA SER A 73 -11.92 10.46 4.26
C SER A 73 -12.15 11.90 3.75
N PRO A 74 -11.15 12.69 3.33
CA PRO A 74 -11.40 13.99 2.71
C PRO A 74 -12.41 13.96 1.58
N ILE A 75 -12.46 12.88 0.79
CA ILE A 75 -13.42 12.70 -0.31
C ILE A 75 -14.86 12.79 0.22
N MET A 76 -15.22 11.97 1.21
CA MET A 76 -16.56 11.96 1.81
C MET A 76 -16.82 13.16 2.74
N ARG A 77 -15.79 13.94 3.05
CA ARG A 77 -15.90 15.23 3.75
C ARG A 77 -16.11 16.39 2.77
N GLY A 78 -15.97 16.16 1.46
CA GLY A 78 -16.10 17.20 0.43
C GLY A 78 -14.94 18.20 0.41
N LEU A 79 -13.77 17.81 0.94
CA LEU A 79 -12.58 18.67 0.92
C LEU A 79 -11.92 18.68 -0.46
N TRP A 80 -11.94 17.54 -1.14
CA TRP A 80 -11.49 17.37 -2.51
C TRP A 80 -12.12 16.09 -3.10
N ASP A 81 -12.03 15.93 -4.42
CA ASP A 81 -12.67 14.87 -5.19
C ASP A 81 -11.70 13.75 -5.60
N GLU A 82 -12.18 12.80 -6.38
CA GLU A 82 -11.38 11.69 -6.89
C GLU A 82 -10.32 12.13 -7.89
N ASN A 83 -10.54 13.23 -8.62
CA ASN A 83 -9.53 13.75 -9.53
C ASN A 83 -8.31 14.23 -8.73
N GLN A 84 -8.55 14.91 -7.63
CA GLN A 84 -7.48 15.34 -6.72
C GLN A 84 -6.73 14.13 -6.11
N LEU A 85 -7.44 13.10 -5.69
CA LEU A 85 -6.83 11.85 -5.25
C LEU A 85 -5.92 11.25 -6.32
N PHE A 86 -6.43 11.18 -7.55
CA PHE A 86 -5.69 10.64 -8.68
C PHE A 86 -4.41 11.44 -8.97
N LEU A 87 -4.46 12.76 -8.93
CA LEU A 87 -3.28 13.61 -9.11
C LEU A 87 -2.22 13.37 -8.03
N ILE A 88 -2.65 13.23 -6.76
CA ILE A 88 -1.75 12.89 -5.64
C ILE A 88 -1.09 11.52 -5.89
N HIS A 89 -1.87 10.52 -6.31
CA HIS A 89 -1.35 9.18 -6.57
C HIS A 89 -0.46 9.13 -7.82
N GLN A 90 -0.72 9.91 -8.86
CA GLN A 90 0.19 10.05 -10.00
C GLN A 90 1.54 10.61 -9.56
N LYS A 91 1.52 11.67 -8.72
CA LYS A 91 2.76 12.25 -8.17
C LYS A 91 3.52 11.25 -7.31
N LEU A 92 2.83 10.49 -6.47
CA LEU A 92 3.42 9.41 -5.67
C LEU A 92 4.15 8.39 -6.56
N ARG A 93 3.46 7.86 -7.58
CA ARG A 93 4.05 6.92 -8.53
C ARG A 93 5.27 7.48 -9.24
N GLN A 94 5.19 8.73 -9.70
CA GLN A 94 6.29 9.42 -10.37
C GLN A 94 7.52 9.49 -9.47
N LEU A 95 7.38 9.99 -8.23
CA LEU A 95 8.49 10.17 -7.29
C LEU A 95 9.13 8.82 -6.90
N PHE A 96 8.32 7.76 -6.79
CA PHE A 96 8.85 6.43 -6.51
C PHE A 96 9.68 5.90 -7.66
N LEU A 97 9.20 6.01 -8.89
CA LEU A 97 9.91 5.56 -10.10
C LEU A 97 11.15 6.40 -10.43
N GLU A 98 11.13 7.68 -10.12
CA GLU A 98 12.32 8.54 -10.25
C GLU A 98 13.44 8.13 -9.29
N SER A 99 13.07 7.57 -8.13
CA SER A 99 14.02 7.14 -7.10
C SER A 99 14.49 5.69 -7.27
N ASP A 100 13.60 4.78 -7.72
CA ASP A 100 13.89 3.38 -8.03
C ASP A 100 12.97 2.90 -9.16
N SER A 101 13.53 2.55 -10.30
CA SER A 101 12.78 2.16 -11.51
C SER A 101 11.89 0.93 -11.33
N ASP A 102 12.14 0.11 -10.31
CA ASP A 102 11.33 -1.06 -9.97
C ASP A 102 10.23 -0.75 -8.94
N ALA A 103 10.18 0.47 -8.39
CA ALA A 103 9.24 0.86 -7.34
C ALA A 103 7.81 1.14 -7.87
N HIS A 104 7.22 0.15 -8.49
CA HIS A 104 5.85 0.21 -9.00
C HIS A 104 4.82 -0.23 -7.94
N PHE A 105 3.61 0.33 -8.05
CA PHE A 105 2.42 -0.13 -7.35
C PHE A 105 1.45 -0.77 -8.34
N ASP A 106 1.21 -2.08 -8.19
CA ASP A 106 0.28 -2.82 -9.05
C ASP A 106 -1.16 -2.39 -8.83
N MET A 107 -1.48 -1.91 -7.63
CA MET A 107 -2.82 -1.48 -7.26
C MET A 107 -2.78 -0.42 -6.15
N ILE A 108 -3.75 0.50 -6.18
CA ILE A 108 -4.07 1.36 -5.04
C ILE A 108 -5.55 1.20 -4.73
N ILE A 109 -5.88 0.88 -3.48
CA ILE A 109 -7.24 0.79 -2.98
C ILE A 109 -7.44 1.85 -1.92
N THR A 110 -8.39 2.73 -2.16
CA THR A 110 -8.69 3.86 -1.28
C THR A 110 -10.08 3.72 -0.67
N CYS A 111 -10.16 3.77 0.65
CA CYS A 111 -11.43 3.94 1.35
C CYS A 111 -11.75 5.44 1.46
N PRO A 112 -12.81 5.95 0.81
CA PRO A 112 -13.17 7.35 0.88
C PRO A 112 -14.00 7.71 2.12
N HIS A 113 -14.46 6.71 2.89
CA HIS A 113 -15.46 6.85 3.94
C HIS A 113 -14.90 7.47 5.22
N ARG A 114 -15.79 8.15 5.95
CA ARG A 114 -15.51 8.64 7.31
C ARG A 114 -15.66 7.49 8.31
N ASN A 115 -15.10 7.64 9.49
CA ASN A 115 -15.20 6.61 10.54
C ASN A 115 -16.68 6.28 10.90
N ARG A 116 -17.54 7.30 10.97
CA ARG A 116 -18.98 7.16 11.27
C ARG A 116 -19.80 6.44 10.21
N ASP A 117 -19.26 6.26 9.01
CA ASP A 117 -19.97 5.65 7.88
C ASP A 117 -19.99 4.11 7.97
N ASN A 118 -19.28 3.50 8.92
CA ASN A 118 -19.26 2.08 9.25
C ASN A 118 -19.16 1.14 8.03
N CYS A 119 -18.33 1.51 7.05
CA CYS A 119 -18.12 0.71 5.86
C CYS A 119 -17.19 -0.48 6.12
N SER A 120 -17.29 -1.53 5.30
CA SER A 120 -16.42 -2.71 5.38
C SER A 120 -14.99 -2.48 4.87
N CYS A 121 -14.76 -1.41 4.10
CA CYS A 121 -13.46 -1.18 3.46
C CYS A 121 -12.50 -0.33 4.30
N ARG A 122 -13.00 0.51 5.23
CA ARG A 122 -12.14 1.37 6.03
C ARG A 122 -11.33 0.56 7.04
N LYS A 123 -10.00 0.70 7.01
CA LYS A 123 -9.12 0.14 8.06
C LYS A 123 -9.54 0.64 9.44
N PRO A 124 -9.62 -0.23 10.47
CA PRO A 124 -9.03 -1.59 10.51
C PRO A 124 -9.86 -2.70 9.86
N ASN A 125 -11.01 -2.43 9.25
CA ASN A 125 -11.78 -3.47 8.57
C ASN A 125 -11.00 -4.06 7.39
N PRO A 126 -11.09 -5.38 7.12
CA PRO A 126 -10.24 -6.08 6.15
C PRO A 126 -10.68 -5.94 4.68
N GLY A 127 -11.73 -5.17 4.39
CA GLY A 127 -12.36 -5.18 3.07
C GLY A 127 -11.44 -4.78 1.92
N MET A 128 -10.51 -3.82 2.12
CA MET A 128 -9.54 -3.46 1.09
C MET A 128 -8.51 -4.58 0.85
N LEU A 129 -8.08 -5.28 1.92
CA LEU A 129 -7.15 -6.40 1.82
C LEU A 129 -7.78 -7.58 1.07
N GLN A 130 -9.02 -7.92 1.40
CA GLN A 130 -9.79 -8.97 0.74
C GLN A 130 -9.99 -8.65 -0.75
N LEU A 131 -10.35 -7.40 -1.06
CA LEU A 131 -10.53 -6.94 -2.43
C LEU A 131 -9.22 -7.00 -3.22
N GLY A 132 -8.14 -6.48 -2.67
CA GLY A 132 -6.82 -6.50 -3.29
C GLY A 132 -6.30 -7.92 -3.53
N SER A 133 -6.46 -8.80 -2.56
CA SER A 133 -6.12 -10.22 -2.70
C SER A 133 -6.92 -10.88 -3.82
N LYS A 134 -8.22 -10.61 -3.91
CA LYS A 134 -9.07 -11.14 -4.96
C LYS A 134 -8.67 -10.62 -6.34
N LEU A 135 -8.47 -9.31 -6.49
CA LEU A 135 -8.20 -8.69 -7.79
C LEU A 135 -6.81 -9.02 -8.32
N LEU A 136 -5.79 -9.03 -7.47
CA LEU A 136 -4.41 -9.35 -7.88
C LEU A 136 -4.20 -10.84 -8.17
N ARG A 137 -5.05 -11.72 -7.61
CA ARG A 137 -5.02 -13.17 -7.90
C ARG A 137 -5.92 -13.59 -9.06
N SER A 138 -6.96 -12.82 -9.40
CA SER A 138 -8.00 -13.22 -10.33
C SER A 138 -7.70 -12.98 -11.82
N LYS A 139 -6.55 -12.39 -12.19
CA LYS A 139 -6.14 -12.33 -13.60
C LYS A 139 -5.28 -13.54 -13.95
N PRO A 140 -5.35 -14.05 -15.23
CA PRO A 140 -4.76 -15.32 -15.61
C PRO A 140 -3.24 -15.26 -15.45
N ILE A 141 -2.81 -15.56 -14.26
CA ILE A 141 -1.52 -16.09 -13.98
C ILE A 141 -1.74 -17.58 -14.20
N GLN A 142 -1.04 -18.14 -15.17
CA GLN A 142 -1.04 -19.56 -15.42
C GLN A 142 -1.02 -20.31 -14.09
N GLU A 143 -2.04 -21.17 -13.89
CA GLU A 143 -2.22 -22.15 -12.84
C GLU A 143 -1.33 -21.97 -11.59
N PHE A 144 -1.86 -21.25 -10.58
CA PHE A 144 -1.28 -21.29 -9.26
C PHE A 144 -2.04 -22.25 -8.35
N ASP A 145 -1.30 -23.20 -7.80
CA ASP A 145 -1.72 -24.14 -6.77
C ASP A 145 -2.41 -23.39 -5.61
N THR A 146 -3.67 -23.74 -5.37
CA THR A 146 -4.58 -23.15 -4.38
C THR A 146 -4.17 -23.34 -2.92
N LYS A 147 -2.98 -23.88 -2.65
CA LYS A 147 -2.40 -24.04 -1.30
C LYS A 147 -1.53 -22.87 -0.85
N GLN A 148 -1.71 -21.69 -1.40
CA GLN A 148 -0.86 -20.58 -1.03
C GLN A 148 -1.27 -19.90 0.25
N LYS A 149 -0.38 -20.07 1.13
CA LYS A 149 0.03 -19.26 2.27
C LYS A 149 -0.51 -17.84 2.23
N ILE A 150 -1.54 -17.59 3.01
CA ILE A 150 -1.58 -16.41 3.86
C ILE A 150 -0.17 -16.31 4.44
N ILE A 151 0.50 -15.18 4.23
CA ILE A 151 1.86 -14.96 4.73
C ILE A 151 1.93 -15.51 6.16
N ASN A 152 2.79 -16.45 6.38
CA ASN A 152 3.01 -17.05 7.69
C ASN A 152 3.37 -15.92 8.66
N LEU A 153 2.89 -15.93 9.90
CA LEU A 153 3.21 -14.91 10.92
C LEU A 153 4.71 -14.62 10.99
N ASP A 154 5.55 -15.64 10.80
CA ASP A 154 7.02 -15.51 10.77
C ASP A 154 7.51 -14.69 9.58
N SER A 155 6.93 -14.87 8.40
CA SER A 155 7.32 -14.12 7.21
C SER A 155 6.82 -12.66 7.27
N THR A 156 5.72 -12.42 7.95
CA THR A 156 5.20 -11.06 8.19
C THR A 156 6.09 -10.31 9.19
N PHE A 157 6.49 -10.97 10.27
CA PHE A 157 7.42 -10.38 11.23
C PHE A 157 8.78 -10.06 10.58
N GLN A 158 9.29 -10.93 9.73
CA GLN A 158 10.48 -10.70 8.93
C GLN A 158 10.31 -9.54 7.94
N ALA A 159 9.17 -9.46 7.26
CA ALA A 159 8.86 -8.37 6.34
C ALA A 159 8.74 -7.02 7.07
N VAL A 160 8.09 -6.96 8.24
CA VAL A 160 8.01 -5.76 9.07
C VAL A 160 9.39 -5.33 9.56
N ASN A 161 10.22 -6.26 10.03
CA ASN A 161 11.58 -5.96 10.45
C ASN A 161 12.45 -5.49 9.30
N TRP A 162 12.32 -6.14 8.13
CA TRP A 162 13.00 -5.73 6.92
C TRP A 162 12.59 -4.31 6.49
N TRP A 163 11.29 -4.00 6.51
CA TRP A 163 10.77 -2.66 6.23
C TRP A 163 11.34 -1.62 7.20
N LYS A 164 11.31 -1.90 8.50
CA LYS A 164 11.89 -1.02 9.52
C LYS A 164 13.38 -0.74 9.31
N GLN A 165 14.13 -1.70 8.79
CA GLN A 165 15.56 -1.52 8.47
C GLN A 165 15.77 -0.69 7.21
N LYS A 166 14.88 -0.79 6.22
CA LYS A 166 15.00 -0.08 4.93
C LYS A 166 14.44 1.34 4.97
N VAL A 167 13.30 1.50 5.61
CA VAL A 167 12.64 2.79 5.77
C VAL A 167 13.10 3.39 7.08
N SER A 168 14.03 4.29 7.02
CA SER A 168 14.78 4.99 8.08
C SER A 168 14.28 4.78 9.51
N PRO A 169 15.15 4.37 10.44
CA PRO A 169 14.83 4.20 11.86
C PRO A 169 14.43 5.51 12.56
N GLU A 170 14.61 6.66 11.94
CA GLU A 170 14.30 7.97 12.52
C GLU A 170 12.80 8.31 12.53
N ASN A 171 11.97 7.51 11.89
CA ASN A 171 10.55 7.78 11.84
C ASN A 171 9.79 7.04 12.96
N GLU A 172 9.86 7.60 14.19
CA GLU A 172 9.18 7.08 15.38
C GLU A 172 7.68 6.84 15.18
N LEU A 173 7.02 7.63 14.32
CA LEU A 173 5.60 7.47 14.00
C LEU A 173 5.31 6.16 13.26
N ILE A 174 6.19 5.73 12.35
CA ILE A 174 6.07 4.44 11.67
C ILE A 174 6.26 3.32 12.68
N ASN A 175 7.27 3.41 13.53
CA ASN A 175 7.58 2.40 14.52
C ASN A 175 6.47 2.25 15.57
N GLN A 176 5.82 3.36 15.98
CA GLN A 176 4.70 3.32 16.91
C GLN A 176 3.42 2.74 16.30
N ARG A 177 3.15 2.99 15.01
CA ARG A 177 1.97 2.43 14.32
C ARG A 177 2.13 0.95 14.00
N ILE A 178 3.30 0.53 13.54
CA ILE A 178 3.58 -0.89 13.23
C ILE A 178 3.51 -1.77 14.48
N GLY A 179 3.75 -1.24 15.68
CA GLY A 179 3.73 -2.01 16.93
C GLY A 179 2.38 -2.14 17.62
N LYS A 180 1.35 -1.40 17.20
CA LYS A 180 0.07 -1.29 17.96
C LYS A 180 -1.12 -1.97 17.32
N ASP A 181 -1.05 -2.36 16.04
CA ASP A 181 -2.19 -2.95 15.33
C ASP A 181 -1.87 -4.37 14.88
N PRO A 182 -2.57 -5.41 15.40
CA PRO A 182 -2.37 -6.80 14.99
C PRO A 182 -2.67 -7.05 13.50
N LEU A 183 -3.42 -6.17 12.82
CA LEU A 183 -3.63 -6.23 11.37
C LEU A 183 -2.41 -5.76 10.56
N VAL A 184 -1.48 -5.08 11.20
CA VAL A 184 -0.19 -4.68 10.60
C VAL A 184 0.68 -5.88 10.25
N THR A 185 0.36 -7.06 10.74
CA THR A 185 1.05 -8.28 10.35
C THR A 185 0.83 -8.67 8.89
N THR A 186 -0.21 -8.14 8.23
CA THR A 186 -0.51 -8.38 6.81
C THR A 186 -0.41 -7.13 5.95
N THR A 187 -0.20 -5.96 6.58
CA THR A 187 -0.06 -4.68 5.90
C THR A 187 1.12 -3.93 6.48
N PHE A 188 1.92 -3.33 5.65
CA PHE A 188 2.95 -2.41 6.08
C PHE A 188 2.27 -1.07 6.42
N GLY A 189 1.97 -0.90 7.69
CA GLY A 189 1.38 0.31 8.25
C GLY A 189 -0.14 0.43 8.10
N CYS A 190 -0.81 0.77 9.18
CA CYS A 190 -2.19 1.23 9.25
C CYS A 190 -2.28 2.58 9.93
#